data_089c4e2d40c1cc292d93bb1044608f99
#
_entry.id   089c4e2d40c1cc292d93bb1044608f99
#
_cell.length_a   1.000
_cell.length_b   1.000
_cell.length_c   1.000
_cell.angle_alpha   90.00
_cell.angle_beta   90.00
_cell.angle_gamma   90.00
#
_symmetry.space_group_name_H-M   'P 1'
#
loop_
_entity.id
_entity.type
_entity.pdbx_description
1 polymer ?
#
loop_
_entity_poly.entity_id
_entity_poly.type
_entity_poly.pdbx_seq_one_letter_code
_entity_poly.pdbx_strand_id
1 'polypeptide(L)'
;MRSTLKKSAPGKPDIVLTDTLELSLKDVIAQTLKNNVAIAVQDFQSKIRKEEIITQESVFDPTLSLEGTANQQRNLTASAFAQPPKIKSNTQSLNLSFNQKLKPGTEYELRFENQRNETNSQFAGLNPQYTTRFEVNLTQPLLKNFGLDINKSSIYIAKNNLDISDFDFKNKVIEVVADTENVYWNLVFSLEDLKVQQKSVERAKDLERRVKAQVEVGTMAPLEILQAKSEVASREEAVIQAHKLIQDNQDNLKNILNIPFDSPEGLKEIQPLDSPKFLVESPVSLRDSILTAIKNRPDYLKKRKELSNKHIQAKFNENQLYPTLDLVASFGLNGISGDSQPVGIPTPSFNPFGGTFGRSQERTFSGDFSTWEGGFVFKYPLGNREAESRLAVSKLETAQLLMDIKDLEKTIVVEVREAARLINTNKKRVQAARVARKLAEEKLSAEEKKFEVGLSTSFNVLEFQTDLAEEQSKELQAIVDFNKSKIKLRKVLATTLEEYDIQMASDSSP
;
A
#
# COMPACT_ATOMS: atom_id res chain seq x y z
N MET A 1 -14.84 -46.55 44.07
CA MET A 1 -15.51 -46.75 42.77
C MET A 1 -14.49 -46.54 41.62
N ARG A 2 -14.00 -47.65 41.03
CA ARG A 2 -13.07 -47.65 39.90
C ARG A 2 -13.90 -47.57 38.63
N SER A 3 -13.75 -46.53 37.83
CA SER A 3 -14.29 -46.46 36.49
C SER A 3 -13.16 -46.68 35.49
N THR A 4 -13.33 -47.76 34.76
CA THR A 4 -12.45 -48.29 33.73
C THR A 4 -12.48 -47.41 32.50
N LEU A 5 -11.36 -46.73 32.16
CA LEU A 5 -11.10 -46.09 30.89
C LEU A 5 -10.83 -47.17 29.83
N LYS A 6 -11.76 -47.37 28.91
CA LYS A 6 -11.52 -48.10 27.67
C LYS A 6 -10.58 -47.32 26.77
N LYS A 7 -9.37 -47.81 26.54
CA LYS A 7 -8.49 -47.37 25.46
C LYS A 7 -9.14 -47.74 24.14
N SER A 8 -9.61 -46.76 23.39
CA SER A 8 -9.86 -46.88 21.96
C SER A 8 -8.55 -46.82 21.22
N ALA A 9 -8.28 -47.81 20.38
CA ALA A 9 -7.15 -47.83 19.47
C ALA A 9 -7.20 -46.62 18.51
N PRO A 10 -6.06 -46.03 18.12
CA PRO A 10 -6.06 -45.01 17.10
C PRO A 10 -6.39 -45.61 15.75
N GLY A 11 -7.61 -45.38 15.27
CA GLY A 11 -7.93 -45.60 13.87
C GLY A 11 -7.07 -44.67 13.03
N LYS A 12 -6.35 -45.22 12.07
CA LYS A 12 -5.71 -44.45 11.00
C LYS A 12 -6.79 -43.60 10.35
N PRO A 13 -6.56 -42.31 10.14
CA PRO A 13 -7.41 -41.56 9.25
C PRO A 13 -7.09 -41.97 7.81
N ASP A 14 -7.90 -42.84 7.24
CA ASP A 14 -7.98 -42.97 5.79
C ASP A 14 -8.63 -41.69 5.27
N ILE A 15 -7.80 -40.67 5.05
CA ILE A 15 -8.21 -39.49 4.29
C ILE A 15 -8.21 -39.92 2.83
N VAL A 16 -9.34 -40.42 2.38
CA VAL A 16 -9.60 -40.65 0.96
C VAL A 16 -9.87 -39.29 0.34
N LEU A 17 -8.81 -38.64 -0.18
CA LEU A 17 -8.87 -37.43 -0.99
C LEU A 17 -9.44 -37.78 -2.36
N THR A 18 -10.75 -37.80 -2.52
CA THR A 18 -11.42 -38.10 -3.79
C THR A 18 -12.16 -36.93 -4.41
N ASP A 19 -11.90 -35.73 -3.96
CA ASP A 19 -12.51 -34.51 -4.55
C ASP A 19 -11.40 -33.60 -5.09
N THR A 20 -11.28 -33.55 -6.41
CA THR A 20 -10.39 -32.63 -7.11
C THR A 20 -11.08 -31.28 -7.30
N LEU A 21 -10.32 -30.19 -7.17
CA LEU A 21 -10.77 -28.84 -7.46
C LEU A 21 -10.32 -28.50 -8.89
N GLU A 22 -11.23 -28.59 -9.84
CA GLU A 22 -10.97 -28.22 -11.23
C GLU A 22 -11.00 -26.72 -11.40
N LEU A 23 -9.87 -26.11 -11.83
CA LEU A 23 -9.75 -24.68 -11.99
C LEU A 23 -9.09 -24.31 -13.33
N SER A 24 -9.73 -23.40 -14.06
CA SER A 24 -9.07 -22.75 -15.20
C SER A 24 -8.19 -21.59 -14.71
N LEU A 25 -7.26 -21.14 -15.54
CA LEU A 25 -6.43 -19.97 -15.23
C LEU A 25 -7.28 -18.72 -14.91
N LYS A 26 -8.40 -18.53 -15.60
CA LYS A 26 -9.32 -17.43 -15.34
C LYS A 26 -9.97 -17.53 -13.95
N ASP A 27 -10.38 -18.73 -13.55
CA ASP A 27 -10.98 -18.97 -12.24
C ASP A 27 -9.97 -18.71 -11.12
N VAL A 28 -8.74 -19.17 -11.31
CA VAL A 28 -7.62 -18.95 -10.37
C VAL A 28 -7.35 -17.45 -10.21
N ILE A 29 -7.28 -16.69 -11.30
CA ILE A 29 -7.08 -15.23 -11.24
C ILE A 29 -8.25 -14.56 -10.54
N ALA A 30 -9.50 -14.92 -10.85
CA ALA A 30 -10.68 -14.33 -10.22
C ALA A 30 -10.70 -14.61 -8.70
N GLN A 31 -10.36 -15.81 -8.26
CA GLN A 31 -10.24 -16.16 -6.85
C GLN A 31 -9.08 -15.42 -6.17
N THR A 32 -7.92 -15.29 -6.84
CA THR A 32 -6.79 -14.52 -6.35
C THR A 32 -7.17 -13.07 -6.09
N LEU A 33 -7.81 -12.43 -7.05
CA LEU A 33 -8.23 -11.03 -6.92
C LEU A 33 -9.19 -10.81 -5.75
N LYS A 34 -10.03 -11.80 -5.47
CA LYS A 34 -11.02 -11.73 -4.38
C LYS A 34 -10.43 -12.00 -3.00
N ASN A 35 -9.50 -12.96 -2.91
CA ASN A 35 -9.10 -13.56 -1.64
C ASN A 35 -7.66 -13.22 -1.21
N ASN A 36 -6.82 -12.70 -2.12
CA ASN A 36 -5.40 -12.50 -1.83
C ASN A 36 -5.17 -11.41 -0.78
N VAL A 37 -4.49 -11.78 0.30
CA VAL A 37 -4.24 -10.89 1.44
C VAL A 37 -3.37 -9.68 1.06
N ALA A 38 -2.40 -9.84 0.17
CA ALA A 38 -1.51 -8.75 -0.23
C ALA A 38 -2.27 -7.66 -1.02
N ILE A 39 -3.26 -8.04 -1.82
CA ILE A 39 -4.17 -7.11 -2.50
C ILE A 39 -5.05 -6.38 -1.47
N ALA A 40 -5.64 -7.13 -0.52
CA ALA A 40 -6.47 -6.54 0.53
C ALA A 40 -5.70 -5.56 1.41
N VAL A 41 -4.46 -5.87 1.79
CA VAL A 41 -3.59 -4.95 2.56
C VAL A 41 -3.34 -3.66 1.78
N GLN A 42 -3.10 -3.75 0.48
CA GLN A 42 -2.86 -2.56 -0.34
C GLN A 42 -4.13 -1.71 -0.55
N ASP A 43 -5.31 -2.33 -0.59
CA ASP A 43 -6.60 -1.62 -0.63
C ASP A 43 -6.82 -0.78 0.65
N PHE A 44 -6.43 -1.31 1.83
CA PHE A 44 -6.45 -0.51 3.06
C PHE A 44 -5.56 0.72 3.00
N GLN A 45 -4.44 0.68 2.28
CA GLN A 45 -3.58 1.87 2.12
C GLN A 45 -4.29 3.00 1.38
N SER A 46 -5.04 2.69 0.30
CA SER A 46 -5.85 3.70 -0.39
C SER A 46 -6.94 4.29 0.51
N LYS A 47 -7.59 3.47 1.33
CA LYS A 47 -8.58 3.93 2.33
C LYS A 47 -7.95 4.84 3.39
N ILE A 48 -6.78 4.48 3.90
CA ILE A 48 -6.02 5.32 4.85
C ILE A 48 -5.69 6.68 4.21
N ARG A 49 -5.26 6.72 2.95
CA ARG A 49 -4.97 7.98 2.26
C ARG A 49 -6.21 8.86 2.04
N LYS A 50 -7.40 8.27 1.88
CA LYS A 50 -8.66 9.03 1.85
C LYS A 50 -8.92 9.74 3.18
N GLU A 51 -8.75 9.06 4.31
CA GLU A 51 -8.91 9.66 5.63
C GLU A 51 -7.84 10.74 5.92
N GLU A 52 -6.63 10.58 5.39
CA GLU A 52 -5.59 11.61 5.49
C GLU A 52 -5.98 12.91 4.77
N ILE A 53 -6.73 12.85 3.66
CA ILE A 53 -7.25 14.06 3.00
C ILE A 53 -8.19 14.81 3.95
N ILE A 54 -9.12 14.09 4.60
CA ILE A 54 -10.05 14.67 5.58
C ILE A 54 -9.26 15.30 6.73
N THR A 55 -8.21 14.62 7.22
CA THR A 55 -7.32 15.14 8.25
C THR A 55 -6.64 16.45 7.81
N GLN A 56 -6.21 16.56 6.54
CA GLN A 56 -5.63 17.82 6.05
C GLN A 56 -6.69 18.92 5.82
N GLU A 57 -7.92 18.55 5.50
CA GLU A 57 -9.03 19.48 5.36
C GLU A 57 -9.52 20.02 6.71
N SER A 58 -9.40 19.25 7.79
CA SER A 58 -9.83 19.65 9.14
C SER A 58 -9.06 20.84 9.74
N VAL A 59 -7.94 21.25 9.13
CA VAL A 59 -7.25 22.51 9.48
C VAL A 59 -8.18 23.74 9.32
N PHE A 60 -9.20 23.63 8.49
CA PHE A 60 -10.20 24.68 8.27
C PHE A 60 -11.48 24.51 9.11
N ASP A 61 -11.56 23.48 9.94
CA ASP A 61 -12.70 23.26 10.80
C ASP A 61 -12.71 24.24 11.97
N PRO A 62 -13.89 24.72 12.37
CA PRO A 62 -14.00 25.59 13.53
C PRO A 62 -13.72 24.84 14.83
N THR A 63 -13.04 25.52 15.74
CA THR A 63 -12.79 25.02 17.10
C THR A 63 -13.52 25.86 18.12
N LEU A 64 -14.36 25.21 18.92
CA LEU A 64 -15.03 25.81 20.08
C LEU A 64 -14.29 25.40 21.34
N SER A 65 -13.84 26.39 22.13
CA SER A 65 -13.13 26.15 23.40
C SER A 65 -13.85 26.82 24.55
N LEU A 66 -14.01 26.09 25.64
CA LEU A 66 -14.53 26.60 26.92
C LEU A 66 -13.45 26.44 27.98
N GLU A 67 -13.04 27.55 28.56
CA GLU A 67 -12.00 27.58 29.59
C GLU A 67 -12.55 28.16 30.90
N GLY A 68 -12.46 27.41 31.98
CA GLY A 68 -12.81 27.86 33.33
C GLY A 68 -11.56 27.91 34.21
N THR A 69 -11.25 29.06 34.81
CA THR A 69 -10.11 29.19 35.71
C THR A 69 -10.52 29.82 37.02
N ALA A 70 -9.86 29.44 38.11
CA ALA A 70 -9.93 30.05 39.42
C ALA A 70 -8.52 30.31 39.94
N ASN A 71 -8.21 31.54 40.22
CA ASN A 71 -6.89 31.97 40.70
C ASN A 71 -7.03 32.78 41.98
N GLN A 72 -6.19 32.49 42.97
CA GLN A 72 -6.03 33.30 44.17
C GLN A 72 -4.59 33.86 44.19
N GLN A 73 -4.50 35.18 44.21
CA GLN A 73 -3.22 35.87 44.29
C GLN A 73 -3.13 36.66 45.61
N ARG A 74 -1.96 36.64 46.24
CA ARG A 74 -1.65 37.43 47.44
C ARG A 74 -0.38 38.20 47.20
N ASN A 75 -0.52 39.50 47.08
CA ASN A 75 0.58 40.43 46.80
C ASN A 75 0.86 41.32 47.99
N LEU A 76 2.14 41.48 48.33
CA LEU A 76 2.59 42.54 49.24
C LEU A 76 2.70 43.84 48.44
N THR A 77 2.23 44.92 49.01
CA THR A 77 2.37 46.26 48.38
C THR A 77 3.27 47.13 49.22
N ALA A 78 4.15 47.88 48.56
CA ALA A 78 5.02 48.86 49.16
C ALA A 78 4.40 50.31 49.12
N SER A 79 3.22 50.44 48.49
CA SER A 79 2.56 51.75 48.33
C SER A 79 1.84 52.12 49.62
N ALA A 80 2.07 53.32 50.13
CA ALA A 80 1.37 53.88 51.29
C ALA A 80 -0.15 54.03 51.04
N PHE A 81 -0.58 54.11 49.77
CA PHE A 81 -1.98 54.19 49.35
C PHE A 81 -2.64 52.84 49.14
N ALA A 82 -1.90 51.71 49.15
CA ALA A 82 -2.46 50.37 49.02
C ALA A 82 -2.76 49.78 50.40
N GLN A 83 -3.99 49.77 50.78
CA GLN A 83 -4.45 49.18 52.04
C GLN A 83 -5.42 48.02 51.80
N PRO A 84 -5.26 46.90 52.49
CA PRO A 84 -4.19 46.58 53.45
C PRO A 84 -2.86 46.28 52.77
N PRO A 85 -1.70 46.26 53.46
CA PRO A 85 -0.39 46.03 52.87
C PRO A 85 -0.26 44.67 52.16
N LYS A 86 -1.15 43.73 52.46
CA LYS A 86 -1.29 42.45 51.81
C LYS A 86 -2.60 42.43 51.01
N ILE A 87 -2.52 42.57 49.70
CA ILE A 87 -3.66 42.49 48.81
C ILE A 87 -3.90 41.04 48.47
N LYS A 88 -5.14 40.55 48.69
CA LYS A 88 -5.64 39.26 48.24
C LYS A 88 -6.64 39.49 47.11
N SER A 89 -6.44 38.81 45.97
CA SER A 89 -7.38 38.84 44.85
C SER A 89 -7.77 37.40 44.51
N ASN A 90 -9.06 37.13 44.37
CA ASN A 90 -9.63 35.89 43.91
C ASN A 90 -10.29 36.19 42.57
N THR A 91 -9.76 35.60 41.51
CA THR A 91 -10.24 35.77 40.13
C THR A 91 -10.83 34.43 39.66
N GLN A 92 -12.03 34.47 39.18
CA GLN A 92 -12.72 33.36 38.52
C GLN A 92 -13.05 33.81 37.11
N SER A 93 -12.67 33.03 36.10
CA SER A 93 -13.02 33.32 34.71
C SER A 93 -13.66 32.12 34.02
N LEU A 94 -14.59 32.42 33.13
CA LEU A 94 -15.24 31.47 32.24
C LEU A 94 -15.24 32.09 30.84
N ASN A 95 -14.41 31.58 29.96
CA ASN A 95 -14.19 32.07 28.61
C ASN A 95 -14.68 31.07 27.58
N LEU A 96 -15.40 31.57 26.59
CA LEU A 96 -15.82 30.81 25.42
C LEU A 96 -15.11 31.43 24.21
N SER A 97 -14.41 30.62 23.42
CA SER A 97 -13.78 31.07 22.18
C SER A 97 -14.15 30.16 21.01
N PHE A 98 -14.35 30.77 19.86
CA PHE A 98 -14.59 30.11 18.58
C PHE A 98 -13.57 30.60 17.58
N ASN A 99 -12.72 29.70 17.10
CA ASN A 99 -11.62 29.99 16.21
C ASN A 99 -11.80 29.23 14.90
N GLN A 100 -11.57 29.88 13.76
CA GLN A 100 -11.53 29.20 12.47
C GLN A 100 -10.54 29.86 11.53
N LYS A 101 -9.80 29.01 10.79
CA LYS A 101 -8.99 29.41 9.66
C LYS A 101 -9.75 29.19 8.36
N LEU A 102 -9.79 30.18 7.50
CA LEU A 102 -10.40 30.11 6.17
C LEU A 102 -9.36 29.72 5.11
N LYS A 103 -9.84 29.17 4.01
CA LYS A 103 -9.00 28.67 2.91
C LYS A 103 -8.02 29.70 2.30
N PRO A 104 -8.30 31.03 2.20
CA PRO A 104 -7.31 32.02 1.76
C PRO A 104 -6.24 32.36 2.80
N GLY A 105 -6.33 31.82 4.02
CA GLY A 105 -5.39 32.06 5.12
C GLY A 105 -5.92 33.04 6.17
N THR A 106 -7.13 33.59 6.00
CA THR A 106 -7.79 34.44 7.00
C THR A 106 -8.05 33.61 8.25
N GLU A 107 -7.72 34.16 9.41
CA GLU A 107 -8.07 33.59 10.72
C GLU A 107 -9.00 34.55 11.45
N TYR A 108 -10.09 34.06 11.99
CA TYR A 108 -10.96 34.83 12.84
C TYR A 108 -11.24 34.10 14.14
N GLU A 109 -11.38 34.92 15.19
CA GLU A 109 -11.66 34.46 16.52
C GLU A 109 -12.83 35.27 17.10
N LEU A 110 -13.83 34.59 17.63
CA LEU A 110 -14.87 35.16 18.45
C LEU A 110 -14.59 34.73 19.89
N ARG A 111 -14.48 35.72 20.79
CA ARG A 111 -14.17 35.47 22.19
C ARG A 111 -15.22 36.12 23.08
N PHE A 112 -15.76 35.34 24.00
CA PHE A 112 -16.65 35.82 25.06
C PHE A 112 -16.02 35.49 26.41
N GLU A 113 -15.54 36.55 27.07
CA GLU A 113 -14.82 36.45 28.34
C GLU A 113 -15.72 36.93 29.48
N ASN A 114 -15.76 36.18 30.55
CA ASN A 114 -16.45 36.50 31.78
C ASN A 114 -15.50 36.33 32.94
N GLN A 115 -15.35 37.36 33.76
CA GLN A 115 -14.45 37.36 34.90
C GLN A 115 -15.16 37.90 36.12
N ARG A 116 -15.06 37.19 37.26
CA ARG A 116 -15.38 37.67 38.57
C ARG A 116 -14.09 37.86 39.35
N ASN A 117 -13.87 39.10 39.84
CA ASN A 117 -12.72 39.44 40.67
C ASN A 117 -13.20 39.95 42.05
N GLU A 118 -12.69 39.32 43.09
CA GLU A 118 -12.96 39.71 44.50
C GLU A 118 -11.64 40.05 45.18
N THR A 119 -11.56 41.20 45.81
CA THR A 119 -10.34 41.71 46.43
C THR A 119 -10.60 42.29 47.83
N ASN A 120 -9.59 42.26 48.69
CA ASN A 120 -9.62 42.97 49.97
C ASN A 120 -9.08 44.38 49.90
N SER A 121 -8.85 44.94 48.71
CA SER A 121 -8.40 46.31 48.53
C SER A 121 -9.53 47.29 48.98
N GLN A 122 -9.21 48.24 49.83
CA GLN A 122 -10.17 49.28 50.28
C GLN A 122 -10.48 50.31 49.18
N PHE A 123 -9.71 50.32 48.08
CA PHE A 123 -9.92 51.18 46.94
C PHE A 123 -10.65 50.52 45.76
N ALA A 124 -11.17 49.31 45.98
CA ALA A 124 -11.98 48.65 44.95
C ALA A 124 -13.41 49.22 44.99
N GLY A 125 -13.76 50.05 44.00
CA GLY A 125 -15.10 50.67 43.88
C GLY A 125 -16.22 49.66 43.53
N LEU A 126 -15.88 48.46 43.01
CA LEU A 126 -16.76 47.32 42.78
C LEU A 126 -16.10 46.06 43.37
N ASN A 127 -16.80 45.36 44.28
CA ASN A 127 -16.27 44.16 44.91
C ASN A 127 -17.34 43.23 45.45
N PRO A 128 -17.60 42.02 44.85
CA PRO A 128 -16.92 41.53 43.68
C PRO A 128 -17.17 42.37 42.42
N GLN A 129 -16.17 42.44 41.53
CA GLN A 129 -16.29 43.02 40.21
C GLN A 129 -16.57 41.94 39.19
N TYR A 130 -17.54 42.15 38.31
CA TYR A 130 -17.85 41.33 37.14
C TYR A 130 -17.44 42.08 35.88
N THR A 131 -16.59 41.45 35.04
CA THR A 131 -16.20 42.00 33.74
C THR A 131 -16.65 41.00 32.68
N THR A 132 -17.37 41.50 31.69
CA THR A 132 -17.78 40.71 30.52
C THR A 132 -17.24 41.39 29.27
N ARG A 133 -16.65 40.65 28.37
CA ARG A 133 -16.11 41.13 27.10
C ARG A 133 -16.52 40.20 25.98
N PHE A 134 -17.03 40.77 24.91
CA PHE A 134 -17.20 40.08 23.63
C PHE A 134 -16.24 40.71 22.63
N GLU A 135 -15.43 39.91 21.96
CA GLU A 135 -14.39 40.34 21.03
C GLU A 135 -14.40 39.54 19.75
N VAL A 136 -14.26 40.20 18.63
CA VAL A 136 -14.07 39.64 17.31
C VAL A 136 -12.70 40.04 16.82
N ASN A 137 -11.82 39.06 16.58
CA ASN A 137 -10.49 39.28 16.04
C ASN A 137 -10.42 38.72 14.63
N LEU A 138 -9.82 39.46 13.70
CA LEU A 138 -9.59 39.08 12.32
C LEU A 138 -8.13 39.29 11.97
N THR A 139 -7.49 38.26 11.42
CA THR A 139 -6.13 38.34 10.89
C THR A 139 -6.12 37.85 9.45
N GLN A 140 -5.71 38.71 8.52
CA GLN A 140 -5.59 38.37 7.11
C GLN A 140 -4.13 38.49 6.66
N PRO A 141 -3.42 37.37 6.40
CA PRO A 141 -2.13 37.43 5.72
C PRO A 141 -2.27 38.06 4.33
N LEU A 142 -1.32 38.91 3.94
CA LEU A 142 -1.32 39.57 2.64
C LEU A 142 -0.15 39.13 1.73
N LEU A 143 0.93 38.58 2.30
CA LEU A 143 2.11 38.10 1.58
C LEU A 143 2.44 36.66 1.93
N LYS A 144 3.22 36.43 2.99
CA LYS A 144 3.51 35.08 3.48
C LYS A 144 2.23 34.42 3.95
N ASN A 145 2.01 33.16 3.58
CA ASN A 145 0.81 32.36 3.89
C ASN A 145 -0.50 32.89 3.27
N PHE A 146 -0.41 33.78 2.29
CA PHE A 146 -1.59 34.26 1.57
C PHE A 146 -1.94 33.37 0.38
N GLY A 147 -3.23 33.16 0.19
CA GLY A 147 -3.78 32.54 -1.01
C GLY A 147 -4.17 31.07 -0.87
N LEU A 148 -5.08 30.64 -1.74
CA LEU A 148 -5.67 29.32 -1.72
C LEU A 148 -4.64 28.21 -1.95
N ASP A 149 -3.72 28.39 -2.90
CA ASP A 149 -2.73 27.38 -3.27
C ASP A 149 -1.76 27.09 -2.13
N ILE A 150 -1.39 28.13 -1.37
CA ILE A 150 -0.46 28.02 -0.25
C ILE A 150 -1.13 27.29 0.93
N ASN A 151 -2.32 27.75 1.31
CA ASN A 151 -3.04 27.17 2.46
C ASN A 151 -3.62 25.79 2.18
N LYS A 152 -3.88 25.43 0.91
CA LYS A 152 -4.33 24.11 0.51
C LYS A 152 -3.20 23.18 0.04
N SER A 153 -1.94 23.58 0.11
CA SER A 153 -0.80 22.80 -0.39
C SER A 153 -0.77 21.39 0.21
N SER A 154 -0.98 21.25 1.52
CA SER A 154 -1.05 19.95 2.20
C SER A 154 -2.20 19.08 1.69
N ILE A 155 -3.37 19.66 1.38
CA ILE A 155 -4.52 18.95 0.81
C ILE A 155 -4.20 18.46 -0.60
N TYR A 156 -3.58 19.27 -1.44
CA TYR A 156 -3.18 18.87 -2.78
C TYR A 156 -2.13 17.74 -2.74
N ILE A 157 -1.18 17.80 -1.80
CA ILE A 157 -0.21 16.73 -1.57
C ILE A 157 -0.92 15.46 -1.09
N ALA A 158 -1.88 15.56 -0.16
CA ALA A 158 -2.64 14.40 0.31
C ALA A 158 -3.47 13.76 -0.83
N LYS A 159 -4.10 14.56 -1.71
CA LYS A 159 -4.81 14.07 -2.90
C LYS A 159 -3.86 13.36 -3.88
N ASN A 160 -2.70 13.93 -4.15
CA ASN A 160 -1.69 13.26 -4.97
C ASN A 160 -1.18 11.97 -4.31
N ASN A 161 -1.08 11.92 -2.96
CA ASN A 161 -0.69 10.72 -2.24
C ASN A 161 -1.77 9.61 -2.32
N LEU A 162 -3.05 9.97 -2.43
CA LEU A 162 -4.11 9.00 -2.76
C LEU A 162 -3.88 8.43 -4.16
N ASP A 163 -3.68 9.27 -5.19
CA ASP A 163 -3.38 8.80 -6.54
C ASP A 163 -2.14 7.89 -6.57
N ILE A 164 -1.10 8.22 -5.80
CA ILE A 164 0.11 7.39 -5.63
C ILE A 164 -0.24 6.03 -5.04
N SER A 165 -1.10 5.99 -4.03
CA SER A 165 -1.55 4.74 -3.41
C SER A 165 -2.36 3.89 -4.39
N ASP A 166 -3.17 4.51 -5.25
CA ASP A 166 -3.93 3.80 -6.30
C ASP A 166 -2.99 3.22 -7.38
N PHE A 167 -1.90 3.91 -7.72
CA PHE A 167 -0.86 3.34 -8.58
C PHE A 167 -0.12 2.19 -7.91
N ASP A 168 0.17 2.28 -6.61
CA ASP A 168 0.78 1.18 -5.85
C ASP A 168 -0.17 -0.03 -5.78
N PHE A 169 -1.47 0.20 -5.59
CA PHE A 169 -2.49 -0.84 -5.64
C PHE A 169 -2.53 -1.51 -7.03
N LYS A 170 -2.56 -0.72 -8.10
CA LYS A 170 -2.52 -1.24 -9.48
C LYS A 170 -1.28 -2.07 -9.74
N ASN A 171 -0.13 -1.60 -9.30
CA ASN A 171 1.14 -2.33 -9.45
C ASN A 171 1.11 -3.66 -8.70
N LYS A 172 0.57 -3.65 -7.46
CA LYS A 172 0.44 -4.86 -6.64
C LYS A 172 -0.49 -5.90 -7.27
N VAL A 173 -1.62 -5.47 -7.84
CA VAL A 173 -2.53 -6.37 -8.55
C VAL A 173 -1.84 -6.99 -9.77
N ILE A 174 -1.14 -6.19 -10.59
CA ILE A 174 -0.36 -6.69 -11.74
C ILE A 174 0.68 -7.73 -11.30
N GLU A 175 1.41 -7.45 -10.22
CA GLU A 175 2.41 -8.36 -9.66
C GLU A 175 1.77 -9.69 -9.22
N VAL A 176 0.73 -9.62 -8.39
CA VAL A 176 0.07 -10.81 -7.84
C VAL A 176 -0.56 -11.65 -8.95
N VAL A 177 -1.21 -11.03 -9.95
CA VAL A 177 -1.78 -11.76 -11.10
C VAL A 177 -0.68 -12.45 -11.89
N ALA A 178 0.42 -11.76 -12.20
CA ALA A 178 1.54 -12.37 -12.93
C ALA A 178 2.19 -13.51 -12.15
N ASP A 179 2.33 -13.40 -10.84
CA ASP A 179 2.87 -14.44 -9.98
C ASP A 179 1.90 -15.64 -9.89
N THR A 180 0.59 -15.39 -9.82
CA THR A 180 -0.46 -16.43 -9.89
C THR A 180 -0.39 -17.21 -11.19
N GLU A 181 -0.30 -16.52 -12.34
CA GLU A 181 -0.13 -17.16 -13.64
C GLU A 181 1.13 -18.05 -13.69
N ASN A 182 2.25 -17.55 -13.16
CA ASN A 182 3.51 -18.29 -13.14
C ASN A 182 3.41 -19.56 -12.29
N VAL A 183 2.78 -19.50 -11.11
CA VAL A 183 2.59 -20.66 -10.23
C VAL A 183 1.61 -21.65 -10.84
N TYR A 184 0.54 -21.17 -11.47
CA TYR A 184 -0.40 -22.03 -12.20
C TYR A 184 0.30 -22.83 -13.32
N TRP A 185 1.12 -22.16 -14.15
CA TRP A 185 1.85 -22.85 -15.22
C TRP A 185 2.96 -23.78 -14.68
N ASN A 186 3.51 -23.52 -13.49
CA ASN A 186 4.39 -24.48 -12.81
C ASN A 186 3.64 -25.76 -12.43
N LEU A 187 2.41 -25.62 -11.88
CA LEU A 187 1.59 -26.78 -11.55
C LEU A 187 1.21 -27.59 -12.80
N VAL A 188 0.81 -26.90 -13.88
CA VAL A 188 0.53 -27.56 -15.18
C VAL A 188 1.75 -28.32 -15.69
N PHE A 189 2.94 -27.70 -15.61
CA PHE A 189 4.19 -28.37 -16.00
C PHE A 189 4.43 -29.62 -15.16
N SER A 190 4.37 -29.51 -13.83
CA SER A 190 4.67 -30.66 -12.95
C SER A 190 3.71 -31.84 -13.13
N LEU A 191 2.43 -31.58 -13.41
CA LEU A 191 1.46 -32.63 -13.70
C LEU A 191 1.71 -33.31 -15.05
N GLU A 192 2.08 -32.55 -16.09
CA GLU A 192 2.39 -33.16 -17.41
C GLU A 192 3.75 -33.86 -17.37
N ASP A 193 4.74 -33.35 -16.64
CA ASP A 193 6.05 -34.01 -16.48
C ASP A 193 5.90 -35.34 -15.71
N LEU A 194 5.04 -35.42 -14.69
CA LEU A 194 4.75 -36.69 -14.02
C LEU A 194 4.27 -37.76 -15.01
N LYS A 195 3.43 -37.41 -15.98
CA LYS A 195 2.98 -38.35 -17.02
C LYS A 195 4.14 -38.86 -17.88
N VAL A 196 5.12 -37.98 -18.18
CA VAL A 196 6.34 -38.36 -18.91
C VAL A 196 7.17 -39.35 -18.09
N GLN A 197 7.40 -39.05 -16.79
CA GLN A 197 8.17 -39.92 -15.89
C GLN A 197 7.48 -41.27 -15.69
N GLN A 198 6.17 -41.30 -15.51
CA GLN A 198 5.40 -42.56 -15.40
C GLN A 198 5.52 -43.45 -16.65
N LYS A 199 5.41 -42.82 -17.85
CA LYS A 199 5.64 -43.55 -19.12
C LYS A 199 7.08 -44.04 -19.25
N SER A 200 8.05 -43.31 -18.75
CA SER A 200 9.45 -43.73 -18.73
C SER A 200 9.65 -44.97 -17.85
N VAL A 201 9.04 -45.00 -16.64
CA VAL A 201 9.05 -46.20 -15.78
C VAL A 201 8.39 -47.40 -16.46
N GLU A 202 7.23 -47.18 -17.09
CA GLU A 202 6.50 -48.25 -17.80
C GLU A 202 7.37 -48.89 -18.89
N ARG A 203 8.04 -48.06 -19.73
CA ARG A 203 8.96 -48.57 -20.77
C ARG A 203 10.14 -49.32 -20.19
N ALA A 204 10.72 -48.84 -19.10
CA ALA A 204 11.83 -49.54 -18.44
C ALA A 204 11.42 -50.87 -17.86
N LYS A 205 10.24 -50.99 -17.26
CA LYS A 205 9.67 -52.23 -16.77
C LYS A 205 9.35 -53.23 -17.91
N ASP A 206 8.88 -52.72 -19.03
CA ASP A 206 8.66 -53.56 -20.22
C ASP A 206 9.96 -54.13 -20.76
N LEU A 207 11.03 -53.31 -20.81
CA LEU A 207 12.34 -53.81 -21.23
C LEU A 207 12.93 -54.79 -20.22
N GLU A 208 12.82 -54.52 -18.89
CA GLU A 208 13.24 -55.46 -17.84
C GLU A 208 12.58 -56.84 -18.03
N ARG A 209 11.28 -56.86 -18.31
CA ARG A 209 10.54 -58.13 -18.56
C ARG A 209 11.08 -58.86 -19.77
N ARG A 210 11.39 -58.18 -20.89
CA ARG A 210 11.97 -58.75 -22.11
C ARG A 210 13.37 -59.27 -21.84
N VAL A 211 14.24 -58.49 -21.19
CA VAL A 211 15.60 -58.91 -20.83
C VAL A 211 15.59 -60.16 -19.94
N LYS A 212 14.68 -60.18 -18.91
CA LYS A 212 14.54 -61.33 -18.05
C LYS A 212 14.16 -62.63 -18.83
N ALA A 213 13.20 -62.54 -19.74
CA ALA A 213 12.82 -63.64 -20.59
C ALA A 213 13.97 -64.14 -21.48
N GLN A 214 14.79 -63.22 -22.03
CA GLN A 214 15.95 -63.54 -22.86
C GLN A 214 17.10 -64.14 -22.06
N VAL A 215 17.30 -63.79 -20.80
CA VAL A 215 18.26 -64.46 -19.92
C VAL A 215 17.77 -65.89 -19.53
N GLU A 216 16.48 -66.03 -19.25
CA GLU A 216 15.88 -67.38 -18.93
C GLU A 216 16.04 -68.40 -20.07
N VAL A 217 15.97 -68.00 -21.34
CA VAL A 217 16.20 -68.77 -22.48
C VAL A 217 17.69 -68.87 -22.92
N GLY A 218 18.58 -68.17 -22.15
CA GLY A 218 20.03 -68.30 -22.34
C GLY A 218 20.60 -67.46 -23.48
N THR A 219 19.85 -66.48 -24.01
CA THR A 219 20.31 -65.57 -25.10
C THR A 219 20.95 -64.31 -24.59
N MET A 220 20.89 -64.02 -23.28
CA MET A 220 21.50 -62.83 -22.63
C MET A 220 22.22 -63.23 -21.33
N ALA A 221 23.19 -62.35 -20.93
CA ALA A 221 23.93 -62.48 -19.67
C ALA A 221 23.06 -62.11 -18.46
N PRO A 222 23.18 -62.76 -17.29
CA PRO A 222 22.43 -62.41 -16.08
C PRO A 222 22.70 -60.99 -15.58
N LEU A 223 23.84 -60.38 -15.91
CA LEU A 223 24.19 -59.00 -15.58
C LEU A 223 23.20 -57.97 -16.17
N GLU A 224 22.64 -58.25 -17.34
CA GLU A 224 21.67 -57.36 -18.01
C GLU A 224 20.38 -57.16 -17.19
N ILE A 225 19.98 -58.17 -16.40
CA ILE A 225 18.84 -58.06 -15.48
C ILE A 225 19.15 -57.03 -14.38
N LEU A 226 20.38 -57.02 -13.84
CA LEU A 226 20.77 -56.08 -12.80
C LEU A 226 20.79 -54.65 -13.33
N GLN A 227 21.27 -54.45 -14.55
CA GLN A 227 21.25 -53.14 -15.21
C GLN A 227 19.82 -52.64 -15.44
N ALA A 228 18.95 -53.47 -15.99
CA ALA A 228 17.55 -53.08 -16.22
C ALA A 228 16.82 -52.77 -14.90
N LYS A 229 17.05 -53.54 -13.83
CA LYS A 229 16.48 -53.25 -12.49
C LYS A 229 17.00 -51.96 -11.89
N SER A 230 18.31 -51.67 -12.04
CA SER A 230 18.90 -50.43 -11.55
C SER A 230 18.25 -49.22 -12.23
N GLU A 231 18.03 -49.31 -13.54
CA GLU A 231 17.39 -48.25 -14.31
C GLU A 231 15.91 -48.04 -13.92
N VAL A 232 15.15 -49.13 -13.71
CA VAL A 232 13.79 -49.06 -13.20
C VAL A 232 13.75 -48.33 -11.86
N ALA A 233 14.65 -48.68 -10.92
CA ALA A 233 14.72 -48.05 -9.62
C ALA A 233 15.05 -46.53 -9.72
N SER A 234 15.97 -46.15 -10.62
CA SER A 234 16.31 -44.74 -10.88
C SER A 234 15.11 -43.92 -11.42
N ARG A 235 14.33 -44.54 -12.35
CA ARG A 235 13.14 -43.89 -12.89
C ARG A 235 11.96 -43.81 -11.89
N GLU A 236 11.83 -44.81 -11.02
CA GLU A 236 10.87 -44.77 -9.90
C GLU A 236 11.22 -43.66 -8.92
N GLU A 237 12.49 -43.37 -8.66
CA GLU A 237 12.93 -42.24 -7.87
C GLU A 237 12.56 -40.93 -8.56
N ALA A 238 12.73 -40.78 -9.88
CA ALA A 238 12.29 -39.61 -10.62
C ALA A 238 10.77 -39.35 -10.51
N VAL A 239 9.95 -40.38 -10.49
CA VAL A 239 8.49 -40.28 -10.24
C VAL A 239 8.21 -39.74 -8.83
N ILE A 240 8.96 -40.18 -7.82
CA ILE A 240 8.82 -39.67 -6.44
C ILE A 240 9.15 -38.15 -6.38
N GLN A 241 10.20 -37.74 -7.05
CA GLN A 241 10.56 -36.31 -7.15
C GLN A 241 9.50 -35.48 -7.88
N ALA A 242 8.91 -36.03 -8.96
CA ALA A 242 7.82 -35.38 -9.68
C ALA A 242 6.58 -35.22 -8.80
N HIS A 243 6.21 -36.21 -7.99
CA HIS A 243 5.11 -36.11 -7.03
C HIS A 243 5.36 -35.03 -5.98
N LYS A 244 6.58 -34.93 -5.43
CA LYS A 244 6.94 -33.87 -4.49
C LYS A 244 6.77 -32.51 -5.15
N LEU A 245 7.24 -32.33 -6.38
CA LEU A 245 7.13 -31.03 -7.10
C LEU A 245 5.68 -30.63 -7.33
N ILE A 246 4.78 -31.57 -7.57
CA ILE A 246 3.34 -31.30 -7.68
C ILE A 246 2.81 -30.75 -6.35
N GLN A 247 3.12 -31.44 -5.24
CA GLN A 247 2.66 -31.02 -3.91
C GLN A 247 3.16 -29.59 -3.57
N ASP A 248 4.45 -29.32 -3.80
CA ASP A 248 5.05 -28.01 -3.59
C ASP A 248 4.32 -26.90 -4.42
N ASN A 249 4.00 -27.20 -5.69
CA ASN A 249 3.30 -26.26 -6.57
C ASN A 249 1.82 -26.06 -6.19
N GLN A 250 1.16 -27.11 -5.71
CA GLN A 250 -0.20 -27.03 -5.18
C GLN A 250 -0.25 -26.17 -3.92
N ASP A 251 0.67 -26.36 -2.99
CA ASP A 251 0.75 -25.57 -1.77
C ASP A 251 1.02 -24.09 -2.08
N ASN A 252 1.93 -23.82 -3.02
CA ASN A 252 2.19 -22.47 -3.49
C ASN A 252 0.94 -21.82 -4.09
N LEU A 253 0.18 -22.54 -4.90
CA LEU A 253 -1.05 -22.04 -5.52
C LEU A 253 -2.14 -21.80 -4.46
N LYS A 254 -2.36 -22.73 -3.53
CA LYS A 254 -3.30 -22.60 -2.42
C LYS A 254 -2.96 -21.39 -1.54
N ASN A 255 -1.68 -21.15 -1.28
CA ASN A 255 -1.21 -19.98 -0.53
C ASN A 255 -1.56 -18.67 -1.24
N ILE A 256 -1.33 -18.56 -2.55
CA ILE A 256 -1.69 -17.36 -3.33
C ILE A 256 -3.20 -17.14 -3.35
N LEU A 257 -3.98 -18.22 -3.46
CA LEU A 257 -5.45 -18.18 -3.43
C LEU A 257 -6.02 -17.90 -2.04
N ASN A 258 -5.16 -17.90 -1.01
CA ASN A 258 -5.55 -17.79 0.40
C ASN A 258 -6.60 -18.84 0.82
N ILE A 259 -6.40 -20.08 0.35
CA ILE A 259 -7.22 -21.22 0.76
C ILE A 259 -6.64 -21.78 2.06
N PRO A 260 -7.40 -21.80 3.18
CA PRO A 260 -6.91 -22.38 4.43
C PRO A 260 -6.60 -23.88 4.26
N PHE A 261 -5.41 -24.32 4.66
CA PHE A 261 -4.96 -25.70 4.48
C PHE A 261 -5.76 -26.73 5.27
N ASP A 262 -6.43 -26.29 6.35
CA ASP A 262 -7.30 -27.11 7.20
C ASP A 262 -8.78 -27.12 6.74
N SER A 263 -9.11 -26.36 5.68
CA SER A 263 -10.46 -26.33 5.12
C SER A 263 -10.74 -27.55 4.22
N PRO A 264 -12.02 -27.91 4.01
CA PRO A 264 -12.37 -28.97 3.05
C PRO A 264 -11.82 -28.73 1.63
N GLU A 265 -11.72 -27.46 1.22
CA GLU A 265 -11.14 -27.06 -0.07
C GLU A 265 -9.60 -27.14 -0.07
N GLY A 266 -8.98 -26.82 1.08
CA GLY A 266 -7.54 -26.92 1.26
C GLY A 266 -7.00 -28.36 1.20
N LEU A 267 -7.83 -29.34 1.54
CA LEU A 267 -7.49 -30.75 1.46
C LEU A 267 -7.65 -31.36 0.05
N LYS A 268 -8.33 -30.68 -0.87
CA LYS A 268 -8.51 -31.14 -2.26
C LYS A 268 -7.26 -30.90 -3.10
N GLU A 269 -7.04 -31.76 -4.10
CA GLU A 269 -6.02 -31.54 -5.12
C GLU A 269 -6.52 -30.59 -6.20
N ILE A 270 -5.68 -29.63 -6.59
CA ILE A 270 -6.02 -28.72 -7.70
C ILE A 270 -5.70 -29.38 -9.02
N GLN A 271 -6.71 -29.48 -9.87
CA GLN A 271 -6.58 -30.00 -11.25
C GLN A 271 -6.73 -28.83 -12.23
N PRO A 272 -5.64 -28.36 -12.86
CA PRO A 272 -5.70 -27.36 -13.91
C PRO A 272 -6.48 -27.89 -15.15
N LEU A 273 -7.37 -27.06 -15.68
CA LEU A 273 -8.13 -27.38 -16.91
C LEU A 273 -7.37 -27.00 -18.18
N ASP A 274 -6.40 -26.08 -18.08
CA ASP A 274 -5.66 -25.59 -19.23
C ASP A 274 -4.47 -26.50 -19.54
N SER A 275 -4.24 -26.74 -20.82
CA SER A 275 -3.04 -27.44 -21.31
C SER A 275 -2.05 -26.40 -21.90
N PRO A 276 -0.73 -26.62 -21.79
CA PRO A 276 0.25 -25.72 -22.33
C PRO A 276 0.21 -25.74 -23.86
N LYS A 277 -0.19 -24.63 -24.48
CA LYS A 277 -0.28 -24.49 -25.94
C LYS A 277 0.79 -23.54 -26.45
N PHE A 278 1.39 -23.91 -27.56
CA PHE A 278 2.29 -23.05 -28.31
C PHE A 278 1.53 -22.36 -29.45
N LEU A 279 1.03 -21.14 -29.18
CA LEU A 279 0.36 -20.32 -30.18
C LEU A 279 1.32 -19.21 -30.62
N VAL A 280 1.65 -19.19 -31.91
CA VAL A 280 2.51 -18.17 -32.51
C VAL A 280 1.69 -16.91 -32.76
N GLU A 281 1.99 -15.87 -32.01
CA GLU A 281 1.41 -14.53 -32.17
C GLU A 281 2.27 -13.67 -33.14
N SER A 282 1.72 -12.52 -33.53
CA SER A 282 2.39 -11.52 -34.34
C SER A 282 3.69 -11.05 -33.68
N PRO A 283 4.70 -10.62 -34.46
CA PRO A 283 5.96 -10.13 -33.90
C PRO A 283 5.71 -8.90 -33.02
N VAL A 284 6.38 -8.88 -31.84
CA VAL A 284 6.30 -7.77 -30.88
C VAL A 284 7.00 -6.55 -31.45
N SER A 285 6.28 -5.44 -31.67
CA SER A 285 6.87 -4.15 -32.02
C SER A 285 7.54 -3.53 -30.79
N LEU A 286 8.86 -3.43 -30.80
CA LEU A 286 9.61 -2.87 -29.66
C LEU A 286 9.24 -1.41 -29.37
N ARG A 287 9.07 -0.59 -30.41
CA ARG A 287 8.74 0.83 -30.28
C ARG A 287 7.38 1.02 -29.59
N ASP A 288 6.35 0.31 -30.08
CA ASP A 288 5.00 0.44 -29.54
C ASP A 288 4.93 -0.12 -28.11
N SER A 289 5.67 -1.20 -27.82
CA SER A 289 5.79 -1.75 -26.49
C SER A 289 6.41 -0.77 -25.50
N ILE A 290 7.47 -0.05 -25.87
CA ILE A 290 8.07 0.98 -25.00
C ILE A 290 7.09 2.13 -24.74
N LEU A 291 6.38 2.61 -25.76
CA LEU A 291 5.40 3.68 -25.60
C LEU A 291 4.24 3.25 -24.71
N THR A 292 3.75 2.02 -24.88
CA THR A 292 2.70 1.43 -24.03
C THR A 292 3.17 1.31 -22.57
N ALA A 293 4.39 0.84 -22.33
CA ALA A 293 4.95 0.73 -20.99
C ALA A 293 5.02 2.10 -20.30
N ILE A 294 5.59 3.13 -20.96
CA ILE A 294 5.68 4.49 -20.39
C ILE A 294 4.30 5.08 -20.09
N LYS A 295 3.29 4.77 -20.93
CA LYS A 295 1.93 5.26 -20.74
C LYS A 295 1.21 4.58 -19.58
N ASN A 296 1.39 3.27 -19.41
CA ASN A 296 0.54 2.44 -18.54
C ASN A 296 1.19 2.08 -17.21
N ARG A 297 2.52 2.11 -17.09
CA ARG A 297 3.25 1.64 -15.89
C ARG A 297 2.92 2.48 -14.65
N PRO A 298 2.39 1.84 -13.59
CA PRO A 298 2.00 2.54 -12.38
C PRO A 298 3.19 3.17 -11.63
N ASP A 299 4.37 2.53 -11.64
CA ASP A 299 5.58 3.04 -10.99
C ASP A 299 6.08 4.35 -11.66
N TYR A 300 5.97 4.47 -12.98
CA TYR A 300 6.29 5.69 -13.70
C TYR A 300 5.26 6.81 -13.40
N LEU A 301 3.97 6.48 -13.42
CA LEU A 301 2.89 7.43 -13.12
C LEU A 301 2.98 7.94 -11.68
N LYS A 302 3.31 7.05 -10.73
CA LYS A 302 3.61 7.38 -9.34
C LYS A 302 4.73 8.42 -9.23
N LYS A 303 5.87 8.18 -9.88
CA LYS A 303 7.01 9.12 -9.89
C LYS A 303 6.63 10.50 -10.43
N ARG A 304 5.77 10.57 -11.44
CA ARG A 304 5.25 11.84 -11.96
C ARG A 304 4.36 12.58 -10.94
N LYS A 305 3.57 11.85 -10.15
CA LYS A 305 2.78 12.43 -9.05
C LYS A 305 3.67 12.90 -7.89
N GLU A 306 4.70 12.13 -7.54
CA GLU A 306 5.72 12.56 -6.58
C GLU A 306 6.40 13.87 -7.02
N LEU A 307 6.69 14.01 -8.32
CA LEU A 307 7.23 15.27 -8.88
C LEU A 307 6.25 16.44 -8.72
N SER A 308 4.95 16.20 -8.92
CA SER A 308 3.92 17.22 -8.67
C SER A 308 3.93 17.66 -7.21
N ASN A 309 4.08 16.72 -6.26
CA ASN A 309 4.20 17.05 -4.83
C ASN A 309 5.43 17.91 -4.54
N LYS A 310 6.59 17.61 -5.15
CA LYS A 310 7.81 18.42 -5.01
C LYS A 310 7.62 19.83 -5.54
N HIS A 311 6.91 20.02 -6.65
CA HIS A 311 6.57 21.35 -7.17
C HIS A 311 5.64 22.13 -6.22
N ILE A 312 4.62 21.48 -5.66
CA ILE A 312 3.73 22.11 -4.67
C ILE A 312 4.55 22.56 -3.44
N GLN A 313 5.42 21.68 -2.94
CA GLN A 313 6.28 21.98 -1.78
C GLN A 313 7.26 23.12 -2.07
N ALA A 314 7.86 23.15 -3.27
CA ALA A 314 8.75 24.22 -3.68
C ALA A 314 8.02 25.58 -3.76
N LYS A 315 6.80 25.59 -4.32
CA LYS A 315 5.95 26.80 -4.37
C LYS A 315 5.58 27.28 -2.96
N PHE A 316 5.26 26.36 -2.05
CA PHE A 316 5.02 26.69 -0.65
C PHE A 316 6.27 27.32 -0.01
N ASN A 317 7.44 26.69 -0.16
CA ASN A 317 8.70 27.19 0.41
C ASN A 317 9.14 28.53 -0.22
N GLU A 318 8.82 28.77 -1.49
CA GLU A 318 9.03 30.07 -2.14
C GLU A 318 8.18 31.17 -1.50
N ASN A 319 6.91 30.89 -1.18
CA ASN A 319 6.06 31.83 -0.45
C ASN A 319 6.60 32.13 0.95
N GLN A 320 7.30 31.18 1.59
CA GLN A 320 7.90 31.40 2.90
C GLN A 320 9.08 32.38 2.91
N LEU A 321 9.60 32.77 1.74
CA LEU A 321 10.61 33.84 1.60
C LEU A 321 10.04 35.21 1.82
N TYR A 322 8.73 35.41 1.57
CA TYR A 322 8.10 36.70 1.74
C TYR A 322 8.09 37.15 3.20
N PRO A 323 8.13 38.45 3.46
CA PRO A 323 7.85 38.97 4.79
C PRO A 323 6.42 38.65 5.22
N THR A 324 6.20 38.54 6.51
CA THR A 324 4.85 38.51 7.08
C THR A 324 4.30 39.94 7.01
N LEU A 325 3.17 40.08 6.35
CA LEU A 325 2.38 41.32 6.34
C LEU A 325 0.93 40.91 6.57
N ASP A 326 0.46 41.16 7.77
CA ASP A 326 -0.90 40.80 8.19
C ASP A 326 -1.72 42.06 8.40
N LEU A 327 -2.91 42.09 7.81
CA LEU A 327 -3.97 43.02 8.20
C LEU A 327 -4.65 42.45 9.45
N VAL A 328 -4.64 43.22 10.52
CA VAL A 328 -5.31 42.83 11.78
C VAL A 328 -6.43 43.82 12.06
N ALA A 329 -7.57 43.26 12.48
CA ALA A 329 -8.70 44.06 12.92
C ALA A 329 -9.33 43.39 14.15
N SER A 330 -9.67 44.20 15.15
CA SER A 330 -10.44 43.75 16.28
C SER A 330 -11.59 44.67 16.59
N PHE A 331 -12.68 44.09 17.07
CA PHE A 331 -13.83 44.82 17.58
C PHE A 331 -14.28 44.16 18.88
N GLY A 332 -14.38 44.98 19.94
CA GLY A 332 -14.73 44.49 21.26
C GLY A 332 -15.88 45.30 21.88
N LEU A 333 -16.73 44.63 22.61
CA LEU A 333 -17.79 45.16 23.47
C LEU A 333 -17.43 44.84 24.91
N ASN A 334 -17.49 45.80 25.80
CA ASN A 334 -17.06 45.66 27.18
C ASN A 334 -18.21 45.97 28.14
N GLY A 335 -18.31 45.25 29.24
CA GLY A 335 -19.26 45.49 30.29
C GLY A 335 -18.63 45.25 31.66
N ILE A 336 -18.96 46.07 32.59
CA ILE A 336 -18.53 46.00 33.98
C ILE A 336 -19.72 46.15 34.91
N SER A 337 -19.74 45.39 35.99
CA SER A 337 -20.66 45.60 37.11
C SER A 337 -20.06 45.05 38.41
N GLY A 338 -20.74 45.20 39.51
CA GLY A 338 -20.31 44.67 40.80
C GLY A 338 -21.02 45.32 41.97
N ASP A 339 -20.72 44.81 43.17
CA ASP A 339 -21.25 45.44 44.38
C ASP A 339 -20.49 46.73 44.66
N SER A 340 -21.20 47.89 44.55
CA SER A 340 -20.61 49.18 44.68
C SER A 340 -20.16 49.42 46.12
N GLN A 341 -18.89 49.75 46.29
CA GLN A 341 -18.25 50.06 47.56
C GLN A 341 -18.01 51.61 47.64
N PRO A 342 -18.18 52.19 48.81
CA PRO A 342 -17.88 53.60 48.99
C PRO A 342 -16.36 53.81 48.96
N VAL A 343 -15.86 54.56 47.96
CA VAL A 343 -14.46 54.89 47.81
C VAL A 343 -14.28 56.40 47.66
N GLY A 344 -13.30 56.94 48.35
CA GLY A 344 -12.96 58.37 48.24
C GLY A 344 -12.59 59.01 49.56
N ILE A 345 -11.69 59.97 49.49
CA ILE A 345 -11.20 60.82 50.63
C ILE A 345 -11.17 62.23 50.16
N PRO A 346 -11.81 63.25 50.83
CA PRO A 346 -12.53 63.15 52.11
C PRO A 346 -14.02 62.70 52.00
N THR A 347 -14.60 62.64 50.77
CA THR A 347 -16.02 62.32 50.57
C THR A 347 -16.16 61.00 49.79
N PRO A 348 -16.58 59.91 50.42
CA PRO A 348 -16.84 58.64 49.73
C PRO A 348 -17.93 58.80 48.67
N SER A 349 -17.68 58.22 47.47
CA SER A 349 -18.66 58.10 46.38
C SER A 349 -18.83 56.66 45.96
N PHE A 350 -20.04 56.31 45.51
CA PHE A 350 -20.32 54.96 44.96
C PHE A 350 -20.08 54.91 43.49
N ASN A 351 -19.53 53.76 43.03
CA ASN A 351 -19.34 53.54 41.63
C ASN A 351 -20.69 53.41 40.89
N PRO A 352 -20.95 54.15 39.81
CA PRO A 352 -22.23 54.17 39.11
C PRO A 352 -22.53 52.85 38.40
N PHE A 353 -21.52 51.98 38.22
CA PHE A 353 -21.65 50.70 37.56
C PHE A 353 -22.01 49.56 38.50
N GLY A 354 -22.62 49.85 39.65
CA GLY A 354 -23.16 48.82 40.52
C GLY A 354 -24.14 47.87 39.82
N GLY A 355 -24.22 46.62 40.30
CA GLY A 355 -25.15 45.59 39.78
C GLY A 355 -24.60 44.16 39.79
N THR A 356 -25.47 43.23 39.45
CA THR A 356 -25.16 41.79 39.37
C THR A 356 -24.40 41.44 38.11
N PHE A 357 -23.95 40.18 38.00
CA PHE A 357 -23.30 39.68 36.77
C PHE A 357 -24.14 39.88 35.49
N GLY A 358 -25.48 39.72 35.55
CA GLY A 358 -26.36 40.00 34.41
C GLY A 358 -26.28 41.45 33.91
N ARG A 359 -26.01 42.42 34.80
CA ARG A 359 -25.79 43.81 34.39
C ARG A 359 -24.49 44.03 33.63
N SER A 360 -23.43 43.28 33.90
CA SER A 360 -22.21 43.36 33.08
C SER A 360 -22.46 42.89 31.66
N GLN A 361 -23.22 41.79 31.49
CA GLN A 361 -23.62 41.27 30.19
C GLN A 361 -24.54 42.26 29.43
N GLU A 362 -25.54 42.80 30.07
CA GLU A 362 -26.45 43.79 29.51
C GLU A 362 -25.63 45.03 28.97
N ARG A 363 -24.68 45.53 29.76
CA ARG A 363 -23.79 46.64 29.36
C ARG A 363 -22.87 46.25 28.24
N THR A 364 -22.37 45.02 28.19
CA THR A 364 -21.57 44.55 27.07
C THR A 364 -22.36 44.63 25.76
N PHE A 365 -23.62 44.18 25.76
CA PHE A 365 -24.43 44.19 24.54
C PHE A 365 -25.25 45.47 24.30
N SER A 366 -25.13 46.48 25.17
CA SER A 366 -25.69 47.81 24.89
C SER A 366 -25.00 48.52 23.73
N GLY A 367 -23.73 48.19 23.47
CA GLY A 367 -22.91 48.84 22.44
C GLY A 367 -22.24 50.12 22.90
N ASP A 368 -22.56 50.63 24.12
CA ASP A 368 -22.05 51.91 24.62
C ASP A 368 -20.53 51.88 24.91
N PHE A 369 -20.00 50.71 25.20
CA PHE A 369 -18.59 50.52 25.58
C PHE A 369 -17.85 49.68 24.57
N SER A 370 -17.77 50.18 23.34
CA SER A 370 -17.06 49.48 22.24
C SER A 370 -15.60 49.93 22.15
N THR A 371 -14.79 49.00 21.71
CA THR A 371 -13.39 49.22 21.33
C THR A 371 -13.17 48.67 19.93
N TRP A 372 -12.33 49.31 19.14
CA TRP A 372 -11.90 48.77 17.86
C TRP A 372 -10.42 49.04 17.65
N GLU A 373 -9.78 48.17 16.95
CA GLU A 373 -8.39 48.29 16.53
C GLU A 373 -8.28 47.83 15.08
N GLY A 374 -7.48 48.51 14.28
CA GLY A 374 -7.17 48.12 12.92
C GLY A 374 -5.76 48.54 12.57
N GLY A 375 -5.00 47.64 11.98
CA GLY A 375 -3.61 47.91 11.68
C GLY A 375 -2.95 46.83 10.80
N PHE A 376 -1.66 47.03 10.56
CA PHE A 376 -0.81 46.10 9.86
C PHE A 376 0.32 45.65 10.77
N VAL A 377 0.61 44.33 10.71
CA VAL A 377 1.76 43.76 11.38
C VAL A 377 2.75 43.33 10.32
N PHE A 378 3.91 43.99 10.26
CA PHE A 378 5.01 43.61 9.37
C PHE A 378 6.13 42.99 10.17
N LYS A 379 6.56 41.76 9.73
CA LYS A 379 7.71 41.04 10.31
C LYS A 379 8.57 40.50 9.20
N TYR A 380 9.87 40.77 9.27
CA TYR A 380 10.85 40.19 8.36
C TYR A 380 12.09 39.72 9.12
N PRO A 381 12.45 38.43 9.06
CA PRO A 381 13.66 37.92 9.69
C PRO A 381 14.88 38.41 8.91
N LEU A 382 15.77 39.15 9.58
CA LEU A 382 17.00 39.62 8.96
C LEU A 382 17.90 38.41 8.65
N GLY A 383 18.19 38.22 7.36
CA GLY A 383 18.99 37.11 6.85
C GLY A 383 18.21 35.86 6.40
N ASN A 384 16.94 35.71 6.73
CA ASN A 384 15.95 34.68 6.31
C ASN A 384 16.51 33.28 5.86
N ARG A 385 17.67 32.88 6.45
CA ARG A 385 18.47 31.73 6.05
C ARG A 385 17.70 30.41 6.09
N GLU A 386 16.74 30.28 7.00
CA GLU A 386 15.93 29.06 7.12
C GLU A 386 15.05 28.87 5.88
N ALA A 387 14.32 29.89 5.46
CA ALA A 387 13.44 29.83 4.30
C ALA A 387 14.23 29.66 3.00
N GLU A 388 15.38 30.37 2.87
CA GLU A 388 16.28 30.21 1.72
C GLU A 388 16.82 28.77 1.62
N SER A 389 17.27 28.21 2.75
CA SER A 389 17.78 26.83 2.80
C SER A 389 16.68 25.81 2.49
N ARG A 390 15.48 25.98 3.03
CA ARG A 390 14.33 25.09 2.74
C ARG A 390 13.94 25.12 1.27
N LEU A 391 13.95 26.31 0.65
CA LEU A 391 13.71 26.41 -0.79
C LEU A 391 14.82 25.76 -1.61
N ALA A 392 16.08 25.99 -1.24
CA ALA A 392 17.22 25.35 -1.91
C ALA A 392 17.14 23.82 -1.82
N VAL A 393 16.84 23.27 -0.65
CA VAL A 393 16.59 21.82 -0.46
C VAL A 393 15.47 21.34 -1.37
N SER A 394 14.31 22.00 -1.42
CA SER A 394 13.18 21.60 -2.27
C SER A 394 13.55 21.60 -3.75
N LYS A 395 14.35 22.56 -4.21
CA LYS A 395 14.82 22.60 -5.59
C LYS A 395 15.79 21.46 -5.91
N LEU A 396 16.71 21.14 -4.98
CA LEU A 396 17.62 20.00 -5.12
C LEU A 396 16.87 18.66 -5.12
N GLU A 397 15.91 18.47 -4.24
CA GLU A 397 15.06 17.27 -4.22
C GLU A 397 14.23 17.11 -5.50
N THR A 398 13.73 18.22 -6.07
CA THR A 398 13.05 18.22 -7.37
C THR A 398 13.99 17.80 -8.50
N ALA A 399 15.22 18.33 -8.51
CA ALA A 399 16.23 17.96 -9.49
C ALA A 399 16.65 16.48 -9.35
N GLN A 400 16.83 15.99 -8.12
CA GLN A 400 17.11 14.58 -7.84
C GLN A 400 16.00 13.69 -8.41
N LEU A 401 14.74 13.99 -8.10
CA LEU A 401 13.60 13.20 -8.56
C LEU A 401 13.47 13.19 -10.10
N LEU A 402 13.83 14.28 -10.78
CA LEU A 402 13.90 14.33 -12.23
C LEU A 402 14.97 13.38 -12.79
N MET A 403 16.11 13.22 -12.10
CA MET A 403 17.13 12.24 -12.48
C MET A 403 16.64 10.81 -12.23
N ASP A 404 15.96 10.56 -11.11
CA ASP A 404 15.35 9.26 -10.79
C ASP A 404 14.32 8.85 -11.87
N ILE A 405 13.49 9.79 -12.34
CA ILE A 405 12.53 9.54 -13.43
C ILE A 405 13.26 9.16 -14.72
N LYS A 406 14.33 9.87 -15.08
CA LYS A 406 15.13 9.54 -16.27
C LYS A 406 15.81 8.16 -16.16
N ASP A 407 16.25 7.79 -14.98
CA ASP A 407 16.83 6.46 -14.74
C ASP A 407 15.78 5.37 -14.84
N LEU A 408 14.58 5.61 -14.27
CA LEU A 408 13.44 4.70 -14.43
C LEU A 408 13.03 4.52 -15.89
N GLU A 409 13.02 5.60 -16.70
CA GLU A 409 12.75 5.51 -18.15
C GLU A 409 13.75 4.58 -18.87
N LYS A 410 15.04 4.68 -18.53
CA LYS A 410 16.06 3.76 -19.07
C LYS A 410 15.82 2.32 -18.64
N THR A 411 15.49 2.12 -17.37
CA THR A 411 15.19 0.81 -16.79
C THR A 411 13.98 0.18 -17.51
N ILE A 412 12.92 0.94 -17.72
CA ILE A 412 11.73 0.50 -18.47
C ILE A 412 12.13 0.04 -19.89
N VAL A 413 12.94 0.81 -20.59
CA VAL A 413 13.40 0.44 -21.94
C VAL A 413 14.18 -0.88 -21.92
N VAL A 414 15.05 -1.08 -20.92
CA VAL A 414 15.85 -2.32 -20.78
C VAL A 414 14.95 -3.51 -20.50
N GLU A 415 13.99 -3.39 -19.56
CA GLU A 415 13.05 -4.44 -19.18
C GLU A 415 12.15 -4.86 -20.36
N VAL A 416 11.61 -3.88 -21.12
CA VAL A 416 10.81 -4.16 -22.33
C VAL A 416 11.62 -4.90 -23.38
N ARG A 417 12.88 -4.47 -23.62
CA ARG A 417 13.79 -5.15 -24.57
C ARG A 417 14.13 -6.56 -24.13
N GLU A 418 14.34 -6.77 -22.84
CA GLU A 418 14.58 -8.10 -22.26
C GLU A 418 13.38 -9.00 -22.43
N ALA A 419 12.16 -8.54 -22.08
CA ALA A 419 10.94 -9.31 -22.22
C ALA A 419 10.65 -9.67 -23.69
N ALA A 420 10.83 -8.74 -24.62
CA ALA A 420 10.67 -9.00 -26.05
C ALA A 420 11.70 -10.01 -26.58
N ARG A 421 12.96 -9.92 -26.14
CA ARG A 421 13.98 -10.93 -26.49
C ARG A 421 13.65 -12.30 -25.93
N LEU A 422 13.15 -12.36 -24.69
CA LEU A 422 12.79 -13.62 -24.02
C LEU A 422 11.70 -14.36 -24.79
N ILE A 423 10.66 -13.69 -25.28
CA ILE A 423 9.63 -14.28 -26.14
C ILE A 423 10.27 -14.88 -27.41
N ASN A 424 11.11 -14.12 -28.12
CA ASN A 424 11.76 -14.61 -29.34
C ASN A 424 12.69 -15.80 -29.07
N THR A 425 13.42 -15.77 -27.96
CA THR A 425 14.30 -16.87 -27.54
C THR A 425 13.50 -18.12 -27.22
N ASN A 426 12.45 -18.00 -26.40
CA ASN A 426 11.61 -19.14 -26.00
C ASN A 426 10.83 -19.70 -27.19
N LYS A 427 10.37 -18.86 -28.12
CA LYS A 427 9.79 -19.30 -29.39
C LYS A 427 10.73 -20.24 -30.17
N LYS A 428 12.01 -19.83 -30.31
CA LYS A 428 13.04 -20.67 -30.99
C LYS A 428 13.37 -21.93 -30.18
N ARG A 429 13.41 -21.84 -28.83
CA ARG A 429 13.63 -22.99 -27.97
C ARG A 429 12.53 -24.05 -28.12
N VAL A 430 11.26 -23.63 -28.17
CA VAL A 430 10.14 -24.57 -28.42
C VAL A 430 10.32 -25.28 -29.77
N GLN A 431 10.68 -24.56 -30.84
CA GLN A 431 10.88 -25.15 -32.14
C GLN A 431 12.03 -26.16 -32.14
N ALA A 432 13.16 -25.83 -31.51
CA ALA A 432 14.33 -26.71 -31.40
C ALA A 432 14.03 -27.98 -30.55
N ALA A 433 13.38 -27.77 -29.37
CA ALA A 433 13.01 -28.88 -28.47
C ALA A 433 12.04 -29.85 -29.15
N ARG A 434 11.09 -29.33 -29.93
CA ARG A 434 10.15 -30.17 -30.71
C ARG A 434 10.89 -31.04 -31.73
N VAL A 435 11.88 -30.49 -32.42
CA VAL A 435 12.70 -31.28 -33.37
C VAL A 435 13.56 -32.32 -32.64
N ALA A 436 14.20 -31.92 -31.53
CA ALA A 436 15.00 -32.82 -30.70
C ALA A 436 14.18 -34.02 -30.18
N ARG A 437 12.99 -33.77 -29.63
CA ARG A 437 12.07 -34.80 -29.16
C ARG A 437 11.70 -35.79 -30.29
N LYS A 438 11.36 -35.25 -31.48
CA LYS A 438 11.01 -36.08 -32.63
C LYS A 438 12.17 -36.98 -33.05
N LEU A 439 13.39 -36.46 -33.10
CA LEU A 439 14.60 -37.22 -33.44
C LEU A 439 14.93 -38.25 -32.36
N ALA A 440 14.75 -37.94 -31.07
CA ALA A 440 14.91 -38.90 -29.97
C ALA A 440 13.91 -40.08 -30.09
N GLU A 441 12.65 -39.77 -30.45
CA GLU A 441 11.61 -40.80 -30.68
C GLU A 441 11.97 -41.71 -31.88
N GLU A 442 12.42 -41.14 -32.99
CA GLU A 442 12.86 -41.89 -34.16
C GLU A 442 14.11 -42.74 -33.84
N LYS A 443 15.10 -42.21 -33.07
CA LYS A 443 16.29 -42.94 -32.61
C LYS A 443 15.90 -44.13 -31.73
N LEU A 444 15.05 -43.93 -30.72
CA LEU A 444 14.60 -45.00 -29.85
C LEU A 444 13.91 -46.11 -30.66
N SER A 445 12.97 -45.75 -31.54
CA SER A 445 12.29 -46.72 -32.40
C SER A 445 13.24 -47.54 -33.28
N ALA A 446 14.28 -46.91 -33.81
CA ALA A 446 15.31 -47.62 -34.58
C ALA A 446 16.14 -48.59 -33.71
N GLU A 447 16.49 -48.16 -32.48
CA GLU A 447 17.31 -48.97 -31.58
C GLU A 447 16.51 -50.16 -30.97
N GLU A 448 15.23 -49.95 -30.68
CA GLU A 448 14.33 -51.04 -30.27
C GLU A 448 14.25 -52.15 -31.35
N LYS A 449 14.17 -51.78 -32.64
CA LYS A 449 14.19 -52.73 -33.75
C LYS A 449 15.52 -53.48 -33.87
N LYS A 450 16.66 -52.80 -33.66
CA LYS A 450 17.97 -53.47 -33.62
C LYS A 450 18.10 -54.44 -32.46
N PHE A 451 17.57 -54.02 -31.29
CA PHE A 451 17.57 -54.85 -30.10
C PHE A 451 16.72 -56.12 -30.31
N GLU A 452 15.56 -56.03 -30.95
CA GLU A 452 14.71 -57.19 -31.29
C GLU A 452 15.40 -58.22 -32.18
N VAL A 453 16.29 -57.79 -33.08
CA VAL A 453 17.05 -58.71 -33.98
C VAL A 453 18.45 -59.03 -33.45
N GLY A 454 18.76 -58.65 -32.20
CA GLY A 454 20.04 -58.95 -31.55
C GLY A 454 21.25 -58.10 -31.98
N LEU A 455 21.01 -56.99 -32.66
CA LEU A 455 22.06 -56.07 -33.14
C LEU A 455 22.32 -54.87 -32.19
N SER A 456 21.66 -54.87 -31.03
CA SER A 456 21.86 -53.85 -29.97
C SER A 456 21.77 -54.49 -28.57
N THR A 457 22.14 -53.70 -27.56
CA THR A 457 22.13 -54.09 -26.14
C THR A 457 20.97 -53.47 -25.40
N SER A 458 20.56 -54.04 -24.25
CA SER A 458 19.58 -53.46 -23.36
C SER A 458 20.02 -52.08 -22.86
N PHE A 459 21.31 -51.86 -22.65
CA PHE A 459 21.91 -50.60 -22.25
C PHE A 459 21.60 -49.46 -23.23
N ASN A 460 21.83 -49.68 -24.53
CA ASN A 460 21.56 -48.66 -25.55
C ASN A 460 20.06 -48.32 -25.63
N VAL A 461 19.16 -49.30 -25.48
CA VAL A 461 17.73 -49.03 -25.48
C VAL A 461 17.32 -48.22 -24.24
N LEU A 462 17.86 -48.56 -23.06
CA LEU A 462 17.62 -47.77 -21.83
C LEU A 462 18.12 -46.35 -21.96
N GLU A 463 19.33 -46.15 -22.52
CA GLU A 463 19.90 -44.81 -22.78
C GLU A 463 18.97 -44.00 -23.67
N PHE A 464 18.54 -44.53 -24.82
CA PHE A 464 17.64 -43.78 -25.73
C PHE A 464 16.23 -43.61 -25.18
N GLN A 465 15.74 -44.46 -24.28
CA GLN A 465 14.51 -44.24 -23.55
C GLN A 465 14.64 -43.08 -22.57
N THR A 466 15.80 -42.92 -21.91
CA THR A 466 16.11 -41.79 -21.02
C THR A 466 16.23 -40.52 -21.84
N ASP A 467 16.96 -40.51 -22.93
CA ASP A 467 17.06 -39.37 -23.87
C ASP A 467 15.66 -38.89 -24.30
N LEU A 468 14.78 -39.81 -24.69
CA LEU A 468 13.42 -39.45 -25.10
C LEU A 468 12.61 -38.82 -23.96
N ALA A 469 12.68 -39.38 -22.74
CA ALA A 469 11.98 -38.79 -21.58
C ALA A 469 12.50 -37.39 -21.25
N GLU A 470 13.82 -37.20 -21.30
CA GLU A 470 14.42 -35.87 -21.11
C GLU A 470 13.98 -34.86 -22.20
N GLU A 471 14.01 -35.22 -23.46
CA GLU A 471 13.60 -34.35 -24.56
C GLU A 471 12.09 -34.05 -24.53
N GLN A 472 11.25 -34.97 -24.05
CA GLN A 472 9.82 -34.71 -23.79
C GLN A 472 9.63 -33.68 -22.67
N SER A 473 10.33 -33.83 -21.54
CA SER A 473 10.31 -32.83 -20.45
C SER A 473 10.86 -31.46 -20.88
N LYS A 474 11.93 -31.44 -21.68
CA LYS A 474 12.50 -30.20 -22.25
C LYS A 474 11.55 -29.47 -23.20
N GLU A 475 10.84 -30.22 -24.09
CA GLU A 475 9.80 -29.59 -24.95
C GLU A 475 8.68 -28.99 -24.12
N LEU A 476 8.18 -29.72 -23.12
CA LEU A 476 7.13 -29.29 -22.22
C LEU A 476 7.58 -28.03 -21.44
N GLN A 477 8.78 -28.02 -20.85
CA GLN A 477 9.36 -26.87 -20.18
C GLN A 477 9.49 -25.66 -21.10
N ALA A 478 9.95 -25.87 -22.35
CA ALA A 478 10.09 -24.79 -23.33
C ALA A 478 8.73 -24.14 -23.66
N ILE A 479 7.65 -24.94 -23.78
CA ILE A 479 6.29 -24.41 -24.03
C ILE A 479 5.79 -23.61 -22.84
N VAL A 480 6.01 -24.10 -21.61
CA VAL A 480 5.63 -23.36 -20.39
C VAL A 480 6.46 -22.08 -20.25
N ASP A 481 7.77 -22.11 -20.48
CA ASP A 481 8.64 -20.94 -20.46
C ASP A 481 8.22 -19.89 -21.52
N PHE A 482 7.74 -20.33 -22.68
CA PHE A 482 7.18 -19.44 -23.69
C PHE A 482 5.91 -18.73 -23.15
N ASN A 483 4.98 -19.43 -22.51
CA ASN A 483 3.80 -18.82 -21.92
C ASN A 483 4.17 -17.85 -20.79
N LYS A 484 5.13 -18.21 -19.93
CA LYS A 484 5.67 -17.31 -18.89
C LYS A 484 6.34 -16.07 -19.47
N SER A 485 6.99 -16.18 -20.63
CA SER A 485 7.57 -14.99 -21.28
C SER A 485 6.52 -13.98 -21.77
N LYS A 486 5.33 -14.45 -22.14
CA LYS A 486 4.17 -13.56 -22.42
C LYS A 486 3.67 -12.88 -21.15
N ILE A 487 3.58 -13.60 -20.04
CA ILE A 487 3.22 -13.03 -18.74
C ILE A 487 4.22 -11.93 -18.36
N LYS A 488 5.53 -12.18 -18.48
CA LYS A 488 6.57 -11.20 -18.21
C LYS A 488 6.40 -9.96 -19.09
N LEU A 489 6.12 -10.12 -20.38
CA LEU A 489 5.89 -8.99 -21.28
C LEU A 489 4.68 -8.16 -20.83
N ARG A 490 3.52 -8.79 -20.57
CA ARG A 490 2.31 -8.11 -20.09
C ARG A 490 2.55 -7.37 -18.78
N LYS A 491 3.27 -7.99 -17.82
CA LYS A 491 3.67 -7.35 -16.56
C LYS A 491 4.48 -6.08 -16.80
N VAL A 492 5.52 -6.15 -17.66
CA VAL A 492 6.41 -5.03 -17.96
C VAL A 492 5.69 -3.91 -18.72
N LEU A 493 4.72 -4.24 -19.57
CA LEU A 493 3.87 -3.28 -20.28
C LEU A 493 2.74 -2.72 -19.40
N ALA A 494 2.50 -3.33 -18.24
CA ALA A 494 1.35 -3.08 -17.36
C ALA A 494 -0.02 -3.26 -18.07
N THR A 495 -0.09 -4.22 -19.02
CA THR A 495 -1.32 -4.58 -19.76
C THR A 495 -2.03 -5.82 -19.22
N THR A 496 -1.56 -6.38 -18.10
CA THR A 496 -2.13 -7.58 -17.47
C THR A 496 -3.60 -7.39 -17.11
N LEU A 497 -4.00 -6.20 -16.64
CA LEU A 497 -5.38 -5.93 -16.24
C LEU A 497 -6.32 -5.85 -17.45
N GLU A 498 -5.84 -5.32 -18.57
CA GLU A 498 -6.58 -5.22 -19.83
C GLU A 498 -6.85 -6.62 -20.42
N GLU A 499 -5.89 -7.54 -20.33
CA GLU A 499 -6.01 -8.91 -20.83
C GLU A 499 -7.13 -9.70 -20.14
N TYR A 500 -7.36 -9.43 -18.85
CA TYR A 500 -8.36 -10.14 -18.04
C TYR A 500 -9.63 -9.32 -17.77
N ASP A 501 -9.82 -8.19 -18.47
CA ASP A 501 -10.95 -7.24 -18.28
C ASP A 501 -11.13 -6.84 -16.80
N ILE A 502 -10.03 -6.73 -16.05
CA ILE A 502 -10.04 -6.35 -14.65
C ILE A 502 -10.28 -4.83 -14.56
N GLN A 503 -11.50 -4.45 -14.22
CA GLN A 503 -11.83 -3.07 -13.92
C GLN A 503 -11.59 -2.81 -12.44
N MET A 504 -10.69 -1.89 -12.14
CA MET A 504 -10.55 -1.38 -10.79
C MET A 504 -11.64 -0.34 -10.56
N ALA A 505 -12.48 -0.55 -9.55
CA ALA A 505 -13.40 0.47 -9.12
C ALA A 505 -12.56 1.68 -8.65
N SER A 506 -12.47 2.70 -9.51
CA SER A 506 -11.98 3.99 -9.06
C SER A 506 -13.09 4.59 -8.18
N ASP A 507 -12.93 4.51 -6.88
CA ASP A 507 -13.75 5.24 -5.91
C ASP A 507 -13.45 6.77 -5.96
N SER A 508 -13.02 7.24 -7.11
CA SER A 508 -12.89 8.65 -7.43
C SER A 508 -14.26 9.19 -7.85
N SER A 509 -15.19 9.23 -6.91
CA SER A 509 -16.34 10.13 -6.98
C SER A 509 -16.14 11.24 -5.95
N PRO A 510 -16.48 12.48 -6.30
CA PRO A 510 -15.93 13.75 -5.84
C PRO A 510 -16.17 14.05 -4.36
#